data_7e14321f337cc4bc2f4d78f02c8e6590
#
_entry.id   7e14321f337cc4bc2f4d78f02c8e6590
#
_cell.length_a   1.000
_cell.length_b   1.000
_cell.length_c   1.000
_cell.angle_alpha   90.00
_cell.angle_beta   90.00
_cell.angle_gamma   90.00
#
_symmetry.space_group_name_H-M   'P 1'
#
loop_
_entity.id
_entity.type
_entity.pdbx_description
1 polymer ?
#
loop_
_entity_poly.entity_id
_entity_poly.type
_entity_poly.pdbx_seq_one_letter_code
_entity_poly.pdbx_strand_id
1 'polypeptide(L)'
;SGGHLEVLKYLREEAKAPWDSATASWAAENGHLHILEYLVEREFDQYDTLACWEAARYGNLDCLKYLHETAKAPWDEEAVRGAYENFHPECVQYLLDNNCPLPPGWRYEDGELHVPESESESETETETE
;
A
#
# COMPACT_ATOMS: atom_id res chain seq x y z
N SER A 1 0.82 1.76 17.03
CA SER A 1 0.57 2.35 18.32
C SER A 1 1.72 3.25 18.73
N GLY A 2 1.48 4.00 19.79
CA GLY A 2 2.48 4.95 20.25
C GLY A 2 3.78 4.29 20.68
N GLY A 3 3.70 3.08 21.21
CA GLY A 3 4.90 2.40 21.64
C GLY A 3 5.87 2.15 20.52
N HIS A 4 5.34 1.81 19.36
CA HIS A 4 6.20 1.58 18.20
C HIS A 4 6.87 2.86 17.75
N LEU A 5 6.15 3.97 17.82
CA LEU A 5 6.72 5.25 17.44
C LEU A 5 7.88 5.64 18.36
N GLU A 6 7.70 5.44 19.65
CA GLU A 6 8.77 5.77 20.59
C GLU A 6 10.01 4.93 20.35
N VAL A 7 9.82 3.65 20.06
CA VAL A 7 10.97 2.79 19.77
C VAL A 7 11.69 3.27 18.52
N LEU A 8 10.94 3.65 17.50
CA LEU A 8 11.55 4.13 16.27
C LEU A 8 12.32 5.41 16.49
N LYS A 9 11.79 6.32 17.28
CA LYS A 9 12.50 7.55 17.59
C LYS A 9 13.81 7.25 18.27
N TYR A 10 13.77 6.34 19.23
CA TYR A 10 14.99 5.98 19.95
C TYR A 10 16.03 5.41 19.00
N LEU A 11 15.62 4.48 18.16
CA LEU A 11 16.53 3.84 17.23
C LEU A 11 17.15 4.85 16.27
N ARG A 12 16.34 5.78 15.81
CA ARG A 12 16.82 6.76 14.83
C ARG A 12 17.70 7.82 15.47
N GLU A 13 17.27 8.34 16.61
CA GLU A 13 17.92 9.50 17.18
C GLU A 13 19.04 9.13 18.16
N GLU A 14 18.86 8.08 18.92
CA GLU A 14 19.84 7.70 19.91
C GLU A 14 20.84 6.69 19.36
N ALA A 15 20.31 5.68 18.66
CA ALA A 15 21.18 4.62 18.12
C ALA A 15 21.68 4.92 16.73
N LYS A 16 21.16 6.00 16.09
CA LYS A 16 21.58 6.39 14.76
C LYS A 16 21.28 5.34 13.70
N ALA A 17 20.27 4.52 13.93
CA ALA A 17 19.88 3.53 12.93
C ALA A 17 19.30 4.25 11.71
N PRO A 18 19.69 3.85 10.51
CA PRO A 18 19.17 4.52 9.33
C PRO A 18 17.73 4.11 9.06
N TRP A 19 16.96 5.07 8.51
CA TRP A 19 15.62 4.77 8.01
C TRP A 19 15.77 4.26 6.58
N ASP A 20 14.88 3.36 6.17
CA ASP A 20 14.87 2.93 4.79
C ASP A 20 13.43 2.63 4.39
N SER A 21 13.26 2.19 3.15
CA SER A 21 11.93 1.93 2.63
C SER A 21 11.23 0.82 3.41
N ALA A 22 11.98 -0.09 4.02
CA ALA A 22 11.37 -1.16 4.82
C ALA A 22 10.66 -0.60 6.04
N THR A 23 11.16 0.51 6.60
CA THR A 23 10.50 1.14 7.73
C THR A 23 9.10 1.60 7.33
N ALA A 24 8.99 2.25 6.18
CA ALA A 24 7.70 2.74 5.70
C ALA A 24 6.77 1.59 5.36
N SER A 25 7.27 0.55 4.70
CA SER A 25 6.38 -0.55 4.34
C SER A 25 5.93 -1.32 5.57
N TRP A 26 6.82 -1.46 6.57
CA TRP A 26 6.41 -2.09 7.82
C TRP A 26 5.29 -1.30 8.50
N ALA A 27 5.42 0.03 8.55
CA ALA A 27 4.40 0.87 9.15
C ALA A 27 3.08 0.75 8.39
N ALA A 28 3.16 0.73 7.06
CA ALA A 28 1.96 0.61 6.24
C ALA A 28 1.31 -0.76 6.41
N GLU A 29 2.12 -1.81 6.52
CA GLU A 29 1.60 -3.15 6.72
C GLU A 29 0.80 -3.25 8.01
N ASN A 30 1.26 -2.58 9.04
CA ASN A 30 0.65 -2.68 10.35
C ASN A 30 -0.28 -1.51 10.69
N GLY A 31 -0.51 -0.63 9.73
CA GLY A 31 -1.46 0.46 9.95
C GLY A 31 -0.99 1.53 10.91
N HIS A 32 0.32 1.71 11.02
CA HIS A 32 0.88 2.70 11.97
C HIS A 32 1.04 4.05 11.28
N LEU A 33 -0.06 4.76 11.14
CA LEU A 33 -0.04 6.06 10.47
C LEU A 33 0.91 7.04 11.17
N HIS A 34 0.98 6.97 12.50
CA HIS A 34 1.86 7.87 13.24
C HIS A 34 3.31 7.76 12.79
N ILE A 35 3.74 6.55 12.46
CA ILE A 35 5.12 6.34 12.03
C ILE A 35 5.34 6.97 10.68
N LEU A 36 4.36 6.83 9.79
CA LEU A 36 4.47 7.47 8.48
C LEU A 36 4.51 8.99 8.62
N GLU A 37 3.69 9.53 9.51
CA GLU A 37 3.71 10.97 9.76
C GLU A 37 5.06 11.42 10.29
N TYR A 38 5.65 10.64 11.17
CA TYR A 38 6.95 10.97 11.72
C TYR A 38 8.02 10.97 10.63
N LEU A 39 7.97 9.98 9.75
CA LEU A 39 8.93 9.91 8.65
C LEU A 39 8.85 11.14 7.76
N VAL A 40 7.64 11.57 7.44
CA VAL A 40 7.47 12.76 6.61
C VAL A 40 7.99 13.99 7.32
N GLU A 41 7.74 14.12 8.62
CA GLU A 41 8.26 15.24 9.39
C GLU A 41 9.77 15.31 9.36
N ARG A 42 10.41 14.14 9.27
CA ARG A 42 11.88 14.09 9.20
C ARG A 42 12.38 14.11 7.77
N GLU A 43 11.50 14.40 6.83
CA GLU A 43 11.87 14.58 5.42
C GLU A 43 12.41 13.31 4.79
N PHE A 44 11.94 12.16 5.26
CA PHE A 44 12.30 10.90 4.63
C PHE A 44 11.62 10.82 3.28
N ASP A 45 12.39 10.50 2.24
CA ASP A 45 11.83 10.45 0.88
C ASP A 45 12.28 9.22 0.09
N GLN A 46 12.70 8.17 0.79
CA GLN A 46 13.19 6.97 0.11
C GLN A 46 12.15 5.87 0.05
N TYR A 47 10.91 6.25 -0.31
CA TYR A 47 9.83 5.28 -0.42
C TYR A 47 9.92 4.49 -1.71
N ASP A 48 9.55 3.21 -1.65
CA ASP A 48 9.40 2.40 -2.85
C ASP A 48 7.92 2.01 -2.95
N THR A 49 7.60 1.19 -3.95
CA THR A 49 6.21 0.82 -4.19
C THR A 49 5.65 -0.10 -3.12
N LEU A 50 6.50 -0.69 -2.28
CA LEU A 50 6.03 -1.63 -1.27
C LEU A 50 5.16 -0.97 -0.21
N ALA A 51 5.46 0.30 0.14
CA ALA A 51 4.69 0.94 1.19
C ALA A 51 3.22 1.04 0.81
N CYS A 52 2.93 1.52 -0.40
CA CYS A 52 1.55 1.61 -0.84
C CYS A 52 0.94 0.23 -1.04
N TRP A 53 1.73 -0.72 -1.54
CA TRP A 53 1.24 -2.08 -1.72
C TRP A 53 0.84 -2.72 -0.39
N GLU A 54 1.68 -2.55 0.63
CA GLU A 54 1.37 -3.13 1.94
C GLU A 54 0.12 -2.48 2.53
N ALA A 55 0.00 -1.14 2.40
CA ALA A 55 -1.19 -0.48 2.92
C ALA A 55 -2.44 -0.98 2.21
N ALA A 56 -2.38 -1.13 0.90
CA ALA A 56 -3.53 -1.59 0.14
C ALA A 56 -3.84 -3.04 0.44
N ARG A 57 -2.80 -3.87 0.52
CA ARG A 57 -2.96 -5.30 0.74
C ARG A 57 -3.63 -5.60 2.08
N TYR A 58 -3.30 -4.82 3.09
CA TYR A 58 -3.86 -5.04 4.42
C TYR A 58 -5.03 -4.13 4.75
N GLY A 59 -5.49 -3.36 3.76
CA GLY A 59 -6.68 -2.56 3.94
C GLY A 59 -6.52 -1.33 4.81
N ASN A 60 -5.30 -0.84 4.93
CA ASN A 60 -5.02 0.34 5.75
C ASN A 60 -5.18 1.59 4.89
N LEU A 61 -6.42 1.97 4.66
CA LEU A 61 -6.74 3.04 3.73
C LEU A 61 -6.13 4.37 4.15
N ASP A 62 -6.17 4.69 5.44
CA ASP A 62 -5.60 5.97 5.88
C ASP A 62 -4.11 6.02 5.62
N CYS A 63 -3.40 4.92 5.79
CA CYS A 63 -1.99 4.88 5.45
C CYS A 63 -1.79 5.03 3.95
N LEU A 64 -2.61 4.36 3.16
CA LEU A 64 -2.51 4.46 1.70
C LEU A 64 -2.72 5.90 1.23
N LYS A 65 -3.73 6.56 1.78
CA LYS A 65 -3.99 7.95 1.42
C LYS A 65 -2.82 8.84 1.81
N TYR A 66 -2.31 8.66 3.01
CA TYR A 66 -1.22 9.50 3.48
C TYR A 66 0.04 9.30 2.63
N LEU A 67 0.34 8.04 2.31
CA LEU A 67 1.49 7.74 1.48
C LEU A 67 1.36 8.39 0.10
N HIS A 68 0.19 8.30 -0.49
CA HIS A 68 0.00 8.85 -1.83
C HIS A 68 -0.06 10.36 -1.83
N GLU A 69 -0.83 10.94 -0.92
CA GLU A 69 -1.12 12.37 -0.98
C GLU A 69 -0.06 13.23 -0.31
N THR A 70 0.48 12.78 0.78
CA THR A 70 1.42 13.58 1.56
C THR A 70 2.84 13.14 1.38
N ALA A 71 3.11 11.87 1.52
CA ALA A 71 4.49 11.38 1.37
C ALA A 71 4.91 11.26 -0.09
N LYS A 72 3.95 11.25 -1.01
CA LYS A 72 4.24 11.15 -2.44
C LYS A 72 4.98 9.87 -2.77
N ALA A 73 4.66 8.80 -2.08
CA ALA A 73 5.27 7.51 -2.33
C ALA A 73 4.77 6.93 -3.65
N PRO A 74 5.62 6.25 -4.39
CA PRO A 74 5.19 5.65 -5.66
C PRO A 74 4.31 4.43 -5.42
N TRP A 75 3.48 4.13 -6.40
CA TRP A 75 2.70 2.90 -6.39
C TRP A 75 2.65 2.33 -7.80
N ASP A 76 2.26 1.06 -7.89
CA ASP A 76 2.13 0.42 -9.19
C ASP A 76 0.90 -0.49 -9.17
N GLU A 77 0.75 -1.28 -10.22
CA GLU A 77 -0.44 -2.10 -10.36
C GLU A 77 -0.58 -3.15 -9.26
N GLU A 78 0.49 -3.47 -8.56
CA GLU A 78 0.41 -4.45 -7.49
C GLU A 78 -0.44 -3.95 -6.33
N ALA A 79 -0.53 -2.63 -6.15
CA ALA A 79 -1.40 -2.09 -5.11
C ALA A 79 -2.85 -2.44 -5.38
N VAL A 80 -3.29 -2.31 -6.63
CA VAL A 80 -4.65 -2.67 -6.99
C VAL A 80 -4.87 -4.16 -6.80
N ARG A 81 -3.91 -4.96 -7.28
CA ARG A 81 -4.04 -6.42 -7.18
C ARG A 81 -4.11 -6.85 -5.72
N GLY A 82 -3.24 -6.31 -4.88
CA GLY A 82 -3.22 -6.68 -3.48
C GLY A 82 -4.51 -6.33 -2.76
N ALA A 83 -5.04 -5.13 -3.01
CA ALA A 83 -6.29 -4.72 -2.38
C ALA A 83 -7.45 -5.58 -2.86
N TYR A 84 -7.48 -5.86 -4.15
CA TYR A 84 -8.56 -6.64 -4.71
C TYR A 84 -8.54 -8.07 -4.19
N GLU A 85 -7.37 -8.70 -4.19
CA GLU A 85 -7.28 -10.12 -3.80
C GLU A 85 -7.50 -10.33 -2.32
N ASN A 86 -7.32 -9.28 -1.52
CA ASN A 86 -7.53 -9.39 -0.09
C ASN A 86 -8.82 -8.75 0.37
N PHE A 87 -9.70 -8.41 -0.59
CA PHE A 87 -11.07 -7.99 -0.30
C PHE A 87 -11.13 -6.66 0.45
N HIS A 88 -10.41 -5.66 -0.06
CA HIS A 88 -10.43 -4.32 0.52
C HIS A 88 -10.99 -3.33 -0.50
N PRO A 89 -12.32 -3.33 -0.68
CA PRO A 89 -12.90 -2.51 -1.75
C PRO A 89 -12.64 -1.02 -1.59
N GLU A 90 -12.53 -0.52 -0.35
CA GLU A 90 -12.25 0.89 -0.17
C GLU A 90 -10.90 1.27 -0.74
N CYS A 91 -9.92 0.40 -0.54
CA CYS A 91 -8.59 0.66 -1.08
C CYS A 91 -8.60 0.55 -2.59
N VAL A 92 -9.31 -0.46 -3.13
CA VAL A 92 -9.43 -0.60 -4.57
C VAL A 92 -10.04 0.67 -5.16
N GLN A 93 -11.13 1.15 -4.58
CA GLN A 93 -11.79 2.33 -5.13
C GLN A 93 -10.89 3.55 -5.06
N TYR A 94 -10.18 3.72 -3.96
CA TYR A 94 -9.27 4.85 -3.84
C TYR A 94 -8.18 4.81 -4.91
N LEU A 95 -7.62 3.62 -5.15
CA LEU A 95 -6.60 3.47 -6.17
C LEU A 95 -7.15 3.79 -7.55
N LEU A 96 -8.35 3.28 -7.85
CA LEU A 96 -8.96 3.54 -9.14
C LEU A 96 -9.28 5.02 -9.33
N ASP A 97 -9.77 5.66 -8.28
CA ASP A 97 -10.10 7.08 -8.36
C ASP A 97 -8.87 7.95 -8.58
N ASN A 98 -7.71 7.43 -8.24
CA ASN A 98 -6.47 8.19 -8.37
C ASN A 98 -5.59 7.69 -9.50
N ASN A 99 -6.20 6.97 -10.44
CA ASN A 99 -5.54 6.58 -11.69
C ASN A 99 -4.35 5.66 -11.49
N CYS A 100 -4.41 4.82 -10.46
CA CYS A 100 -3.37 3.84 -10.26
C CYS A 100 -3.33 2.88 -11.45
N PRO A 101 -2.15 2.51 -11.93
CA PRO A 101 -2.08 1.54 -13.03
C PRO A 101 -2.79 0.24 -12.68
N LEU A 102 -3.29 -0.43 -13.69
CA LEU A 102 -3.99 -1.69 -13.51
C LEU A 102 -3.12 -2.85 -13.96
N PRO A 103 -3.30 -4.03 -13.36
CA PRO A 103 -2.59 -5.21 -13.85
C PRO A 103 -2.98 -5.51 -15.29
N PRO A 104 -2.13 -6.24 -16.02
CA PRO A 104 -2.41 -6.52 -17.43
C PRO A 104 -3.79 -7.17 -17.60
N GLY A 105 -4.55 -6.65 -18.53
CA GLY A 105 -5.87 -7.19 -18.84
C GLY A 105 -7.00 -6.66 -17.99
N TRP A 106 -6.68 -5.97 -16.89
CA TRP A 106 -7.72 -5.38 -16.06
C TRP A 106 -8.18 -4.06 -16.69
N ARG A 107 -9.45 -3.73 -16.49
CA ARG A 107 -10.00 -2.49 -17.00
C ARG A 107 -10.91 -1.85 -15.97
N TYR A 108 -10.95 -0.54 -15.95
CA TYR A 108 -11.86 0.21 -15.10
C TYR A 108 -12.66 1.14 -16.01
N GLU A 109 -13.92 0.80 -16.20
CA GLU A 109 -14.79 1.52 -17.15
C GLU A 109 -16.15 1.73 -16.52
N ASP A 110 -16.69 2.92 -16.73
CA ASP A 110 -18.05 3.22 -16.29
C ASP A 110 -18.24 2.93 -14.80
N GLY A 111 -17.23 3.21 -14.01
CA GLY A 111 -17.30 3.02 -12.58
C GLY A 111 -17.15 1.57 -12.13
N GLU A 112 -16.80 0.68 -13.04
CA GLU A 112 -16.70 -0.74 -12.72
C GLU A 112 -15.33 -1.29 -13.09
N LEU A 113 -14.79 -2.09 -12.20
CA LEU A 113 -13.52 -2.76 -12.44
C LEU A 113 -13.78 -4.11 -13.08
N HIS A 114 -13.10 -4.37 -14.19
CA HIS A 114 -13.22 -5.63 -14.91
C HIS A 114 -11.91 -6.39 -14.78
N VAL A 115 -11.99 -7.55 -14.13
CA VAL A 115 -10.81 -8.38 -13.89
C VAL A 115 -10.92 -9.60 -14.79
N PRO A 116 -9.85 -9.92 -15.53
CA PRO A 116 -9.91 -11.08 -16.43
C PRO A 116 -10.22 -12.35 -15.67
N GLU A 117 -11.05 -13.17 -16.26
CA GLU A 117 -11.43 -14.40 -15.60
C GLU A 117 -10.24 -15.31 -15.39
N SER A 118 -9.33 -15.32 -16.34
CA SER A 118 -8.16 -16.17 -16.21
C SER A 118 -7.32 -15.76 -15.00
N GLU A 119 -7.30 -14.47 -14.72
CA GLU A 119 -6.55 -14.00 -13.55
C GLU A 119 -7.19 -14.47 -12.26
N SER A 120 -8.52 -14.33 -12.18
CA SER A 120 -9.21 -14.71 -10.95
C SER A 120 -9.34 -16.22 -10.81
N GLU A 121 -9.20 -16.93 -11.91
CA GLU A 121 -9.38 -18.37 -11.88
C GLU A 121 -8.10 -19.14 -11.89
N SER A 122 -6.96 -18.47 -11.77
CA SER A 122 -5.72 -19.20 -11.87
C SER A 122 -5.70 -20.42 -10.96
N GLU A 123 -6.43 -20.35 -9.87
CA GLU A 123 -6.47 -21.47 -8.94
C GLU A 123 -7.66 -22.38 -9.15
N THR A 124 -8.69 -21.93 -9.86
CA THR A 124 -9.91 -22.73 -9.94
C THR A 124 -10.26 -23.20 -11.31
N GLU A 125 -9.80 -22.50 -12.32
CA GLU A 125 -10.26 -22.85 -13.66
C GLU A 125 -9.86 -24.24 -14.04
N THR A 126 -8.84 -24.76 -13.43
CA THR A 126 -8.41 -26.08 -13.78
C THR A 126 -9.45 -27.12 -13.47
N GLU A 127 -10.10 -27.01 -12.34
CA GLU A 127 -11.02 -28.06 -11.99
C GLU A 127 -12.36 -27.87 -12.64
N THR A 128 -12.66 -26.72 -13.13
CA THR A 128 -13.94 -26.56 -13.77
C THR A 128 -14.01 -27.30 -15.05
N GLU A 129 -12.90 -27.58 -15.63
CA GLU A 129 -12.93 -28.29 -16.86
C GLU A 129 -12.35 -29.62 -16.73
#